data_9614072ff6636d7807b4848396489dc1
#
_entry.id   9614072ff6636d7807b4848396489dc1
#
_cell.length_a   1.000
_cell.length_b   1.000
_cell.length_c   1.000
_cell.angle_alpha   90.00
_cell.angle_beta   90.00
_cell.angle_gamma   90.00
#
_symmetry.space_group_name_H-M   'P 1'
#
loop_
_entity.id
_entity.type
_entity.pdbx_description
1 polymer ?
#
loop_
_entity_poly.entity_id
_entity_poly.type
_entity_poly.pdbx_seq_one_letter_code
_entity_poly.pdbx_strand_id
1 'polypeptide(L)'
;MSSNKTIILFLCLVVLSGCKPGKSDKSLVKQVAESKKHIAGSFTISGAYALYPLVKKWSDDFMKIYPTVQIVIMQGGTVEGIDDLMSKKSQLAMISRPLKDEEQTEGIWVLPVAKEGVAPIVNQRNPFIKRILERGITPEKLIRLFTGNKPMTWGELLDSTVKEKAVVYIRGDESGASVVWAGFLWKESTDLKGIKVTGDEEMIKSIQGNPLAIGYCNFSFAFEPGTGDRVKDVQVLPIDLDFDKTIDRKEVPFSNIKKAHRGLWLGYYPKNLTRELTLGSIGKPTDPAILEFLNYALTEGQAAVASTGFCELNDVYIKNALNSLK
;
A
#
# COMPACT_ATOMS: atom_id res chain seq x y z
N MET A 1 43.91 71.24 -34.46
CA MET A 1 42.98 71.41 -33.34
C MET A 1 42.81 70.03 -32.72
N SER A 2 43.55 69.85 -31.63
CA SER A 2 43.65 68.54 -30.89
C SER A 2 42.74 68.63 -29.68
N SER A 3 41.87 67.66 -29.51
CA SER A 3 41.07 67.47 -28.29
C SER A 3 41.44 66.17 -27.60
N ASN A 4 42.16 66.31 -26.50
CA ASN A 4 42.51 65.20 -25.56
C ASN A 4 41.27 64.80 -24.79
N LYS A 5 40.92 63.54 -24.88
CA LYS A 5 39.95 62.87 -23.96
C LYS A 5 40.74 62.06 -22.94
N THR A 6 40.73 62.54 -21.72
CA THR A 6 41.26 61.83 -20.53
C THR A 6 40.29 60.73 -20.10
N ILE A 7 40.76 59.50 -20.10
CA ILE A 7 40.00 58.36 -19.58
C ILE A 7 40.37 58.19 -18.11
N ILE A 8 39.41 58.43 -17.21
CA ILE A 8 39.53 58.12 -15.79
C ILE A 8 39.14 56.66 -15.58
N LEU A 9 40.14 55.87 -15.18
CA LEU A 9 39.96 54.46 -14.83
C LEU A 9 39.49 54.33 -13.38
N PHE A 10 38.22 54.01 -13.16
CA PHE A 10 37.69 53.71 -11.83
C PHE A 10 38.01 52.26 -11.46
N LEU A 11 38.92 52.11 -10.51
CA LEU A 11 39.31 50.82 -9.96
C LEU A 11 38.29 50.43 -8.88
N CYS A 12 37.30 49.58 -9.23
CA CYS A 12 36.39 48.97 -8.24
C CYS A 12 37.11 47.89 -7.48
N LEU A 13 37.46 48.14 -6.24
CA LEU A 13 37.94 47.16 -5.29
C LEU A 13 36.73 46.30 -4.84
N VAL A 14 36.62 45.10 -5.38
CA VAL A 14 35.64 44.08 -4.89
C VAL A 14 36.21 43.45 -3.63
N VAL A 15 35.69 43.85 -2.47
CA VAL A 15 35.97 43.16 -1.20
C VAL A 15 35.19 41.85 -1.19
N LEU A 16 35.88 40.75 -1.46
CA LEU A 16 35.36 39.39 -1.24
C LEU A 16 35.30 39.15 0.27
N SER A 17 34.17 39.45 0.89
CA SER A 17 33.85 38.98 2.25
C SER A 17 33.63 37.43 2.18
N GLY A 18 34.65 36.68 2.50
CA GLY A 18 34.56 35.25 2.65
C GLY A 18 33.63 34.87 3.81
N CYS A 19 32.42 34.42 3.50
CA CYS A 19 31.58 33.74 4.48
C CYS A 19 32.27 32.45 4.89
N LYS A 20 32.86 32.42 6.09
CA LYS A 20 33.28 31.18 6.73
C LYS A 20 32.02 30.34 7.03
N PRO A 21 31.94 29.06 6.61
CA PRO A 21 30.82 28.22 7.02
C PRO A 21 30.80 28.13 8.55
N GLY A 22 29.65 28.47 9.15
CA GLY A 22 29.50 28.57 10.58
C GLY A 22 29.73 27.21 11.26
N LYS A 23 30.40 27.22 12.41
CA LYS A 23 30.64 26.07 13.29
C LYS A 23 29.37 25.44 13.87
N SER A 24 28.19 25.97 13.55
CA SER A 24 26.87 25.57 14.05
C SER A 24 26.41 24.21 13.50
N ASP A 25 26.75 23.88 12.25
CA ASP A 25 26.22 22.65 11.61
C ASP A 25 26.80 21.35 12.15
N LYS A 26 28.12 21.34 12.49
CA LYS A 26 28.77 20.13 13.03
C LYS A 26 28.34 19.79 14.46
N SER A 27 27.97 20.76 15.26
CA SER A 27 27.52 20.54 16.65
C SER A 27 26.09 20.00 16.68
N LEU A 28 25.21 20.51 15.82
CA LEU A 28 23.84 20.02 15.66
C LEU A 28 23.82 18.58 15.11
N VAL A 29 24.61 18.30 14.09
CA VAL A 29 24.73 16.94 13.52
C VAL A 29 25.28 15.96 14.57
N LYS A 30 26.25 16.39 15.40
CA LYS A 30 26.79 15.56 16.47
C LYS A 30 25.80 15.36 17.62
N GLN A 31 25.01 16.37 18.01
CA GLN A 31 23.95 16.27 19.00
C GLN A 31 22.81 15.36 18.53
N VAL A 32 22.38 15.48 17.27
CA VAL A 32 21.38 14.58 16.67
C VAL A 32 21.90 13.15 16.58
N ALA A 33 23.17 12.93 16.23
CA ALA A 33 23.78 11.61 16.21
C ALA A 33 23.98 11.02 17.61
N GLU A 34 24.24 11.85 18.64
CA GLU A 34 24.32 11.41 20.03
C GLU A 34 22.93 11.12 20.64
N SER A 35 21.90 11.90 20.32
CA SER A 35 20.53 11.63 20.76
C SER A 35 19.98 10.32 20.16
N LYS A 36 20.33 10.02 18.92
CA LYS A 36 19.99 8.71 18.27
C LYS A 36 20.60 7.51 18.99
N LYS A 37 21.76 7.66 19.66
CA LYS A 37 22.41 6.57 20.40
C LYS A 37 21.73 6.16 21.72
N HIS A 38 20.78 6.94 22.23
CA HIS A 38 20.17 6.71 23.54
C HIS A 38 18.78 6.06 23.48
N ILE A 39 18.24 5.76 22.28
CA ILE A 39 16.95 5.09 22.14
C ILE A 39 17.18 3.59 22.32
N ALA A 40 16.54 3.01 23.33
CA ALA A 40 16.55 1.58 23.63
C ALA A 40 15.15 1.13 24.01
N GLY A 41 14.82 -0.11 23.74
CA GLY A 41 13.51 -0.68 24.09
C GLY A 41 13.21 -1.95 23.33
N SER A 42 12.08 -2.54 23.66
CA SER A 42 11.55 -3.69 22.93
C SER A 42 10.04 -3.53 22.79
N PHE A 43 9.52 -3.76 21.60
CA PHE A 43 8.08 -3.75 21.35
C PHE A 43 7.70 -4.75 20.27
N THR A 44 6.43 -5.15 20.30
CA THR A 44 5.84 -6.10 19.36
C THR A 44 4.86 -5.38 18.45
N ILE A 45 4.89 -5.73 17.19
CA ILE A 45 3.93 -5.31 16.16
C ILE A 45 3.19 -6.55 15.69
N SER A 46 1.85 -6.57 15.74
CA SER A 46 1.02 -7.70 15.32
C SER A 46 0.02 -7.30 14.26
N GLY A 47 -0.48 -8.22 13.44
CA GLY A 47 -1.67 -8.00 12.62
C GLY A 47 -1.52 -8.26 11.14
N ALA A 48 -2.09 -7.36 10.32
CA ALA A 48 -2.43 -7.59 8.93
C ALA A 48 -1.29 -8.11 8.06
N TYR A 49 -1.50 -9.25 7.42
CA TYR A 49 -0.59 -9.83 6.43
C TYR A 49 -0.18 -8.84 5.34
N ALA A 50 -1.11 -8.00 4.90
CA ALA A 50 -0.85 -7.02 3.86
C ALA A 50 0.30 -6.06 4.20
N LEU A 51 0.41 -5.63 5.47
CA LEU A 51 1.45 -4.67 5.89
C LEU A 51 2.78 -5.34 6.26
N TYR A 52 2.78 -6.65 6.48
CA TYR A 52 3.94 -7.38 7.00
C TYR A 52 5.24 -7.15 6.19
N PRO A 53 5.26 -7.22 4.84
CA PRO A 53 6.50 -7.03 4.09
C PRO A 53 7.13 -5.65 4.33
N LEU A 54 6.30 -4.61 4.40
CA LEU A 54 6.75 -3.24 4.61
C LEU A 54 7.25 -3.03 6.06
N VAL A 55 6.46 -3.47 7.04
CA VAL A 55 6.83 -3.35 8.47
C VAL A 55 8.07 -4.17 8.78
N LYS A 56 8.22 -5.35 8.19
CA LYS A 56 9.45 -6.17 8.29
C LYS A 56 10.67 -5.41 7.77
N LYS A 57 10.55 -4.82 6.58
CA LYS A 57 11.62 -4.01 5.99
C LYS A 57 11.99 -2.82 6.88
N TRP A 58 10.99 -2.08 7.37
CA TRP A 58 11.21 -0.96 8.28
C TRP A 58 11.87 -1.39 9.58
N SER A 59 11.40 -2.49 10.18
CA SER A 59 11.95 -2.99 11.44
C SER A 59 13.41 -3.43 11.30
N ASP A 60 13.73 -4.14 10.21
CA ASP A 60 15.10 -4.59 9.93
C ASP A 60 16.04 -3.41 9.71
N ASP A 61 15.62 -2.38 9.00
CA ASP A 61 16.44 -1.20 8.75
C ASP A 61 16.54 -0.30 9.99
N PHE A 62 15.44 -0.15 10.73
CA PHE A 62 15.41 0.61 11.97
C PHE A 62 16.35 0.00 13.04
N MET A 63 16.34 -1.32 13.24
CA MET A 63 17.22 -2.00 14.17
C MET A 63 18.71 -1.92 13.77
N LYS A 64 19.05 -1.69 12.50
CA LYS A 64 20.43 -1.37 12.08
C LYS A 64 20.85 0.04 12.52
N ILE A 65 19.90 1.00 12.49
CA ILE A 65 20.14 2.40 12.91
C ILE A 65 20.16 2.49 14.45
N TYR A 66 19.29 1.72 15.12
CA TYR A 66 19.11 1.68 16.57
C TYR A 66 19.32 0.26 17.12
N PRO A 67 20.58 -0.23 17.26
CA PRO A 67 20.86 -1.62 17.64
C PRO A 67 20.40 -2.01 19.06
N THR A 68 20.07 -1.02 19.87
CA THR A 68 19.54 -1.20 21.24
C THR A 68 18.02 -1.34 21.29
N VAL A 69 17.36 -1.25 20.13
CA VAL A 69 15.92 -1.49 19.98
C VAL A 69 15.69 -2.89 19.41
N GLN A 70 14.72 -3.62 19.99
CA GLN A 70 14.28 -4.91 19.48
C GLN A 70 12.81 -4.84 19.06
N ILE A 71 12.52 -5.27 17.84
CA ILE A 71 11.16 -5.30 17.28
C ILE A 71 10.80 -6.73 16.93
N VAL A 72 9.71 -7.22 17.51
CA VAL A 72 9.12 -8.52 17.17
C VAL A 72 7.89 -8.27 16.31
N ILE A 73 7.74 -9.04 15.22
CA ILE A 73 6.59 -8.90 14.32
C ILE A 73 5.82 -10.21 14.27
N MET A 74 4.51 -10.14 14.51
CA MET A 74 3.58 -11.26 14.45
C MET A 74 2.56 -11.04 13.33
N GLN A 75 2.26 -12.07 12.57
CA GLN A 75 1.24 -12.06 11.52
C GLN A 75 -0.03 -12.73 12.01
N GLY A 76 -1.20 -12.21 11.65
CA GLY A 76 -2.46 -12.82 12.06
C GLY A 76 -3.72 -12.19 11.46
N GLY A 77 -3.59 -11.20 10.61
CA GLY A 77 -4.73 -10.40 10.12
C GLY A 77 -5.01 -9.19 11.02
N THR A 78 -5.90 -8.29 10.54
CA THR A 78 -6.21 -7.04 11.26
C THR A 78 -6.91 -7.32 12.59
N VAL A 79 -7.83 -8.29 12.64
CA VAL A 79 -8.59 -8.61 13.88
C VAL A 79 -7.65 -9.12 14.95
N GLU A 80 -6.82 -10.12 14.62
CA GLU A 80 -5.83 -10.65 15.56
C GLU A 80 -4.84 -9.58 16.03
N GLY A 81 -4.43 -8.66 15.13
CA GLY A 81 -3.57 -7.53 15.51
C GLY A 81 -4.24 -6.59 16.52
N ILE A 82 -5.54 -6.34 16.37
CA ILE A 82 -6.33 -5.54 17.30
C ILE A 82 -6.50 -6.29 18.63
N ASP A 83 -6.83 -7.59 18.59
CA ASP A 83 -6.96 -8.43 19.79
C ASP A 83 -5.64 -8.50 20.58
N ASP A 84 -4.52 -8.65 19.89
CA ASP A 84 -3.18 -8.63 20.52
C ASP A 84 -2.87 -7.26 21.13
N LEU A 85 -3.31 -6.18 20.47
CA LEU A 85 -3.17 -4.83 21.01
C LEU A 85 -4.01 -4.64 22.27
N MET A 86 -5.29 -5.03 22.24
CA MET A 86 -6.22 -4.93 23.38
C MET A 86 -5.78 -5.79 24.55
N SER A 87 -5.25 -6.98 24.29
CA SER A 87 -4.69 -7.89 25.32
C SER A 87 -3.27 -7.52 25.77
N LYS A 88 -2.70 -6.41 25.24
CA LYS A 88 -1.33 -5.93 25.54
C LYS A 88 -0.20 -6.91 25.14
N LYS A 89 -0.47 -7.86 24.27
CA LYS A 89 0.56 -8.72 23.68
C LYS A 89 1.41 -8.00 22.64
N SER A 90 0.84 -6.98 21.99
CA SER A 90 1.55 -6.07 21.10
C SER A 90 1.39 -4.61 21.54
N GLN A 91 2.29 -3.74 21.12
CA GLN A 91 2.23 -2.30 21.31
C GLN A 91 1.76 -1.57 20.09
N LEU A 92 1.93 -2.18 18.91
CA LEU A 92 1.41 -1.67 17.65
C LEU A 92 0.63 -2.76 16.91
N ALA A 93 -0.44 -2.36 16.23
CA ALA A 93 -1.21 -3.23 15.33
C ALA A 93 -1.03 -2.80 13.87
N MET A 94 -0.81 -3.76 12.97
CA MET A 94 -0.90 -3.58 11.51
C MET A 94 -2.38 -3.68 11.10
N ILE A 95 -2.94 -2.60 10.57
CA ILE A 95 -4.36 -2.49 10.24
C ILE A 95 -4.50 -2.20 8.75
N SER A 96 -5.27 -3.01 8.04
CA SER A 96 -5.44 -2.94 6.58
C SER A 96 -6.89 -2.74 6.12
N ARG A 97 -7.75 -2.25 7.01
CA ARG A 97 -9.14 -1.83 6.76
C ARG A 97 -9.51 -0.67 7.69
N PRO A 98 -10.57 0.07 7.43
CA PRO A 98 -11.12 1.00 8.42
C PRO A 98 -11.42 0.27 9.74
N LEU A 99 -11.25 0.98 10.86
CA LEU A 99 -11.69 0.47 12.16
C LEU A 99 -13.22 0.37 12.18
N LYS A 100 -13.75 -0.68 12.80
CA LYS A 100 -15.17 -0.81 13.11
C LYS A 100 -15.56 0.19 14.20
N ASP A 101 -16.84 0.49 14.34
CA ASP A 101 -17.32 1.47 15.33
C ASP A 101 -16.94 1.06 16.76
N GLU A 102 -17.02 -0.24 17.10
CA GLU A 102 -16.60 -0.76 18.40
C GLU A 102 -15.09 -0.51 18.63
N GLU A 103 -14.24 -0.79 17.63
CA GLU A 103 -12.78 -0.62 17.70
C GLU A 103 -12.40 0.87 17.85
N GLN A 104 -13.18 1.79 17.27
CA GLN A 104 -12.98 3.24 17.44
C GLN A 104 -13.28 3.68 18.87
N THR A 105 -14.32 3.12 19.49
CA THR A 105 -14.72 3.45 20.87
C THR A 105 -13.74 2.93 21.92
N GLU A 106 -12.92 1.92 21.60
CA GLU A 106 -11.90 1.36 22.49
C GLU A 106 -10.63 2.22 22.60
N GLY A 107 -10.61 3.38 21.96
CA GLY A 107 -9.51 4.34 22.06
C GLY A 107 -8.28 3.96 21.21
N ILE A 108 -8.47 3.18 20.16
CA ILE A 108 -7.39 2.85 19.22
C ILE A 108 -7.04 4.11 18.41
N TRP A 109 -5.80 4.57 18.57
CA TRP A 109 -5.21 5.61 17.76
C TRP A 109 -4.59 4.97 16.50
N VAL A 110 -4.75 5.61 15.35
CA VAL A 110 -4.23 5.09 14.07
C VAL A 110 -3.35 6.11 13.37
N LEU A 111 -2.28 5.63 12.74
CA LEU A 111 -1.35 6.39 11.93
C LEU A 111 -1.31 5.82 10.51
N PRO A 112 -1.82 6.52 9.48
CA PRO A 112 -1.64 6.12 8.10
C PRO A 112 -0.16 6.11 7.74
N VAL A 113 0.31 5.03 7.08
CA VAL A 113 1.72 4.84 6.73
C VAL A 113 1.95 4.53 5.26
N ALA A 114 0.96 4.00 4.56
CA ALA A 114 0.98 3.72 3.13
C ALA A 114 -0.45 3.62 2.58
N LYS A 115 -0.56 3.52 1.25
CA LYS A 115 -1.81 3.18 0.55
C LYS A 115 -1.65 1.90 -0.25
N GLU A 116 -2.76 1.21 -0.46
CA GLU A 116 -2.80 0.01 -1.27
C GLU A 116 -4.11 -0.09 -2.04
N GLY A 117 -4.05 -0.74 -3.20
CA GLY A 117 -5.22 -1.10 -3.97
C GLY A 117 -5.51 -2.60 -3.87
N VAL A 118 -6.78 -2.95 -3.97
CA VAL A 118 -7.23 -4.33 -4.17
C VAL A 118 -7.68 -4.47 -5.61
N ALA A 119 -7.14 -5.48 -6.33
CA ALA A 119 -7.44 -5.69 -7.74
C ALA A 119 -8.07 -7.05 -7.98
N PRO A 120 -9.11 -7.13 -8.83
CA PRO A 120 -9.50 -8.39 -9.41
C PRO A 120 -8.39 -8.90 -10.34
N ILE A 121 -8.14 -10.19 -10.29
CA ILE A 121 -7.08 -10.86 -11.05
C ILE A 121 -7.60 -12.10 -11.75
N VAL A 122 -7.03 -12.39 -12.91
CA VAL A 122 -7.30 -13.59 -13.71
C VAL A 122 -6.00 -14.24 -14.16
N ASN A 123 -6.07 -15.50 -14.57
CA ASN A 123 -4.92 -16.14 -15.20
C ASN A 123 -4.64 -15.50 -16.59
N GLN A 124 -3.39 -15.13 -16.84
CA GLN A 124 -2.98 -14.55 -18.12
C GLN A 124 -3.12 -15.52 -19.30
N ARG A 125 -3.14 -16.84 -19.03
CA ARG A 125 -3.36 -17.89 -20.04
C ARG A 125 -4.85 -18.20 -20.25
N ASN A 126 -5.76 -17.38 -19.70
CA ASN A 126 -7.18 -17.55 -19.94
C ASN A 126 -7.46 -17.52 -21.46
N PRO A 127 -8.21 -18.50 -22.02
CA PRO A 127 -8.51 -18.56 -23.45
C PRO A 127 -9.20 -17.30 -23.98
N PHE A 128 -9.83 -16.55 -23.10
CA PHE A 128 -10.60 -15.33 -23.43
C PHE A 128 -9.88 -14.05 -23.05
N ILE A 129 -8.59 -14.12 -22.70
CA ILE A 129 -7.83 -13.00 -22.13
C ILE A 129 -7.86 -11.75 -23.00
N LYS A 130 -7.78 -11.91 -24.33
CA LYS A 130 -7.85 -10.78 -25.25
C LYS A 130 -9.17 -10.01 -25.07
N ARG A 131 -10.30 -10.72 -25.06
CA ARG A 131 -11.62 -10.12 -24.90
C ARG A 131 -11.84 -9.53 -23.50
N ILE A 132 -11.28 -10.18 -22.47
CA ILE A 132 -11.27 -9.65 -21.09
C ILE A 132 -10.58 -8.28 -21.05
N LEU A 133 -9.41 -8.15 -21.69
CA LEU A 133 -8.63 -6.92 -21.68
C LEU A 133 -9.22 -5.81 -22.54
N GLU A 134 -9.96 -6.16 -23.60
CA GLU A 134 -10.62 -5.21 -24.48
C GLU A 134 -11.91 -4.63 -23.89
N ARG A 135 -12.64 -5.43 -23.11
CA ARG A 135 -14.01 -5.09 -22.69
C ARG A 135 -14.19 -4.92 -21.18
N GLY A 136 -13.28 -5.46 -20.37
CA GLY A 136 -13.50 -5.54 -18.94
C GLY A 136 -14.67 -6.42 -18.53
N ILE A 137 -14.99 -6.37 -17.24
CA ILE A 137 -16.20 -6.99 -16.67
C ILE A 137 -16.88 -5.93 -15.82
N THR A 138 -18.19 -5.74 -16.03
CA THR A 138 -18.96 -4.73 -15.29
C THR A 138 -19.13 -5.10 -13.81
N PRO A 139 -19.31 -4.12 -12.90
CA PRO A 139 -19.57 -4.35 -11.48
C PRO A 139 -20.73 -5.29 -11.23
N GLU A 140 -21.86 -5.20 -11.97
CA GLU A 140 -23.01 -6.10 -11.77
C GLU A 140 -22.66 -7.56 -12.06
N LYS A 141 -21.85 -7.81 -13.10
CA LYS A 141 -21.40 -9.17 -13.42
C LYS A 141 -20.46 -9.69 -12.33
N LEU A 142 -19.58 -8.83 -11.80
CA LEU A 142 -18.71 -9.18 -10.67
C LEU A 142 -19.51 -9.46 -9.41
N ILE A 143 -20.56 -8.68 -9.09
CA ILE A 143 -21.47 -8.96 -7.99
C ILE A 143 -22.08 -10.36 -8.16
N ARG A 144 -22.69 -10.62 -9.31
CA ARG A 144 -23.31 -11.95 -9.58
C ARG A 144 -22.31 -13.08 -9.50
N LEU A 145 -21.08 -12.88 -9.99
CA LEU A 145 -20.01 -13.86 -9.99
C LEU A 145 -19.56 -14.22 -8.57
N PHE A 146 -19.29 -13.19 -7.74
CA PHE A 146 -18.70 -13.39 -6.41
C PHE A 146 -19.72 -13.63 -5.31
N THR A 147 -21.02 -13.37 -5.52
CA THR A 147 -22.05 -13.52 -4.48
C THR A 147 -23.23 -14.38 -4.93
N GLY A 148 -23.29 -14.76 -6.19
CA GLY A 148 -24.38 -15.58 -6.73
C GLY A 148 -24.33 -17.04 -6.25
N ASN A 149 -25.51 -17.69 -6.28
CA ASN A 149 -25.65 -19.10 -5.89
C ASN A 149 -25.38 -20.07 -7.06
N LYS A 150 -25.20 -19.54 -8.26
CA LYS A 150 -24.96 -20.36 -9.47
C LYS A 150 -23.64 -19.96 -10.12
N PRO A 151 -22.79 -20.94 -10.49
CA PRO A 151 -21.59 -20.63 -11.25
C PRO A 151 -21.92 -19.91 -12.57
N MET A 152 -21.17 -18.87 -12.87
CA MET A 152 -21.25 -18.15 -14.14
C MET A 152 -20.25 -18.69 -15.15
N THR A 153 -20.61 -18.62 -16.44
CA THR A 153 -19.69 -18.92 -17.54
C THR A 153 -18.91 -17.69 -17.96
N TRP A 154 -17.76 -17.88 -18.57
CA TRP A 154 -17.03 -16.78 -19.24
C TRP A 154 -17.87 -16.14 -20.35
N GLY A 155 -18.81 -16.91 -20.95
CA GLY A 155 -19.76 -16.36 -21.91
C GLY A 155 -20.69 -15.32 -21.30
N GLU A 156 -21.26 -15.59 -20.13
CA GLU A 156 -22.11 -14.63 -19.41
C GLU A 156 -21.32 -13.39 -18.97
N LEU A 157 -20.06 -13.55 -18.57
CA LEU A 157 -19.18 -12.45 -18.18
C LEU A 157 -18.83 -11.55 -19.37
N LEU A 158 -18.63 -12.14 -20.56
CA LEU A 158 -18.09 -11.45 -21.74
C LEU A 158 -19.14 -11.21 -22.85
N ASP A 159 -20.44 -11.41 -22.58
CA ASP A 159 -21.53 -11.32 -23.55
C ASP A 159 -21.24 -12.17 -24.82
N SER A 160 -21.01 -13.47 -24.59
CA SER A 160 -20.69 -14.42 -25.66
C SER A 160 -21.33 -15.79 -25.43
N THR A 161 -21.21 -16.69 -26.40
CA THR A 161 -21.80 -18.03 -26.35
C THR A 161 -20.92 -19.08 -25.65
N VAL A 162 -19.79 -18.67 -25.11
CA VAL A 162 -18.81 -19.53 -24.40
C VAL A 162 -19.46 -20.19 -23.17
N LYS A 163 -19.24 -21.49 -23.00
CA LYS A 163 -19.87 -22.32 -21.95
C LYS A 163 -18.93 -22.66 -20.78
N GLU A 164 -17.64 -22.38 -20.90
CA GLU A 164 -16.64 -22.61 -19.87
C GLU A 164 -16.97 -21.77 -18.65
N LYS A 165 -17.04 -22.46 -17.48
CA LYS A 165 -17.34 -21.82 -16.18
C LYS A 165 -16.12 -21.09 -15.64
N ALA A 166 -16.33 -19.91 -15.12
CA ALA A 166 -15.31 -19.23 -14.32
C ALA A 166 -15.11 -19.97 -12.99
N VAL A 167 -13.84 -20.12 -12.60
CA VAL A 167 -13.46 -20.71 -11.31
C VAL A 167 -13.10 -19.58 -10.36
N VAL A 168 -13.98 -19.33 -9.39
CA VAL A 168 -13.87 -18.19 -8.47
C VAL A 168 -13.09 -18.58 -7.23
N TYR A 169 -12.03 -17.84 -6.92
CA TYR A 169 -11.27 -17.94 -5.68
C TYR A 169 -11.55 -16.73 -4.78
N ILE A 170 -11.74 -16.98 -3.49
CA ILE A 170 -11.97 -15.96 -2.46
C ILE A 170 -11.06 -16.21 -1.27
N ARG A 171 -10.83 -15.19 -0.46
CA ARG A 171 -10.10 -15.32 0.80
C ARG A 171 -10.96 -16.01 1.83
N GLY A 172 -10.42 -17.03 2.47
CA GLY A 172 -11.08 -17.78 3.56
C GLY A 172 -10.69 -17.29 4.95
N ASP A 173 -9.62 -16.50 5.03
CA ASP A 173 -9.13 -15.84 6.24
C ASP A 173 -9.76 -14.43 6.40
N GLU A 174 -9.67 -13.86 7.59
CA GLU A 174 -10.09 -12.48 7.85
C GLU A 174 -9.15 -11.48 7.16
N SER A 175 -9.47 -11.21 5.92
CA SER A 175 -8.64 -10.40 5.03
C SER A 175 -9.21 -9.01 4.81
N GLY A 176 -8.38 -7.99 5.05
CA GLY A 176 -8.72 -6.62 4.66
C GLY A 176 -8.95 -6.47 3.14
N ALA A 177 -8.34 -7.33 2.29
CA ALA A 177 -8.64 -7.37 0.87
C ALA A 177 -10.06 -7.86 0.60
N SER A 178 -10.57 -8.85 1.37
CA SER A 178 -11.96 -9.31 1.27
C SER A 178 -12.95 -8.22 1.64
N VAL A 179 -12.68 -7.48 2.71
CA VAL A 179 -13.54 -6.36 3.15
C VAL A 179 -13.61 -5.28 2.06
N VAL A 180 -12.47 -4.89 1.49
CA VAL A 180 -12.41 -3.88 0.42
C VAL A 180 -13.09 -4.39 -0.85
N TRP A 181 -12.83 -5.65 -1.25
CA TRP A 181 -13.45 -6.24 -2.43
C TRP A 181 -14.95 -6.36 -2.29
N ALA A 182 -15.44 -6.90 -1.16
CA ALA A 182 -16.86 -7.02 -0.88
C ALA A 182 -17.54 -5.64 -0.84
N GLY A 183 -16.93 -4.65 -0.18
CA GLY A 183 -17.43 -3.28 -0.13
C GLY A 183 -17.54 -2.63 -1.51
N PHE A 184 -16.60 -2.90 -2.43
CA PHE A 184 -16.73 -2.49 -3.85
C PHE A 184 -17.96 -3.12 -4.52
N LEU A 185 -18.31 -4.35 -4.15
CA LEU A 185 -19.49 -5.07 -4.64
C LEU A 185 -20.77 -4.73 -3.87
N TRP A 186 -20.75 -3.75 -2.94
CA TRP A 186 -21.85 -3.42 -2.02
C TRP A 186 -22.34 -4.62 -1.21
N LYS A 187 -21.38 -5.43 -0.72
CA LYS A 187 -21.59 -6.66 0.03
C LYS A 187 -20.65 -6.71 1.23
N GLU A 188 -20.94 -7.65 2.15
CA GLU A 188 -20.04 -8.04 3.22
C GLU A 188 -19.09 -9.15 2.75
N SER A 189 -17.94 -9.28 3.41
CA SER A 189 -16.96 -10.34 3.08
C SER A 189 -17.53 -11.76 3.24
N THR A 190 -18.51 -11.92 4.13
CA THR A 190 -19.25 -13.18 4.35
C THR A 190 -20.21 -13.55 3.22
N ASP A 191 -20.57 -12.59 2.36
CA ASP A 191 -21.42 -12.85 1.18
C ASP A 191 -20.64 -13.46 0.02
N LEU A 192 -19.31 -13.34 0.05
CA LEU A 192 -18.45 -13.81 -1.04
C LEU A 192 -18.48 -15.33 -1.15
N LYS A 193 -18.59 -15.84 -2.38
CA LYS A 193 -18.70 -17.26 -2.72
C LYS A 193 -17.63 -17.67 -3.72
N GLY A 194 -16.97 -18.78 -3.42
CA GLY A 194 -15.90 -19.31 -4.22
C GLY A 194 -15.10 -20.35 -3.44
N ILE A 195 -14.02 -20.79 -4.05
CA ILE A 195 -13.04 -21.68 -3.43
C ILE A 195 -12.20 -20.82 -2.49
N LYS A 196 -12.17 -21.21 -1.21
CA LYS A 196 -11.44 -20.49 -0.17
C LYS A 196 -9.95 -20.76 -0.25
N VAL A 197 -9.15 -19.71 -0.17
CA VAL A 197 -7.68 -19.74 -0.06
C VAL A 197 -7.22 -18.84 1.10
N THR A 198 -6.04 -19.12 1.64
CA THR A 198 -5.47 -18.36 2.77
C THR A 198 -4.32 -17.49 2.31
N GLY A 199 -4.42 -16.20 2.52
CA GLY A 199 -3.39 -15.24 2.13
C GLY A 199 -3.36 -14.93 0.62
N ASP A 200 -2.65 -13.85 0.26
CA ASP A 200 -2.50 -13.44 -1.13
C ASP A 200 -1.58 -14.40 -1.92
N GLU A 201 -0.60 -15.02 -1.27
CA GLU A 201 0.30 -15.97 -1.95
C GLU A 201 -0.43 -17.19 -2.48
N GLU A 202 -1.35 -17.78 -1.67
CA GLU A 202 -2.16 -18.92 -2.12
C GLU A 202 -3.16 -18.48 -3.20
N MET A 203 -3.71 -17.26 -3.09
CA MET A 203 -4.54 -16.68 -4.14
C MET A 203 -3.78 -16.60 -5.47
N ILE A 204 -2.58 -16.06 -5.49
CA ILE A 204 -1.74 -15.97 -6.69
C ILE A 204 -1.45 -17.35 -7.26
N LYS A 205 -1.04 -18.33 -6.44
CA LYS A 205 -0.80 -19.71 -6.87
C LYS A 205 -2.04 -20.37 -7.48
N SER A 206 -3.21 -20.13 -6.89
CA SER A 206 -4.49 -20.64 -7.38
C SER A 206 -4.87 -20.05 -8.74
N ILE A 207 -4.65 -18.73 -8.92
CA ILE A 207 -4.86 -18.08 -10.22
C ILE A 207 -3.88 -18.63 -11.25
N GLN A 208 -2.60 -18.79 -10.93
CA GLN A 208 -1.58 -19.32 -11.84
C GLN A 208 -1.88 -20.77 -12.26
N GLY A 209 -2.43 -21.57 -11.34
CA GLY A 209 -2.71 -23.00 -11.54
C GLY A 209 -3.90 -23.31 -12.44
N ASN A 210 -4.81 -22.35 -12.67
CA ASN A 210 -6.04 -22.59 -13.42
C ASN A 210 -6.31 -21.49 -14.46
N PRO A 211 -6.28 -21.80 -15.78
CA PRO A 211 -6.55 -20.83 -16.82
C PRO A 211 -7.94 -20.17 -16.76
N LEU A 212 -8.94 -20.81 -16.14
CA LEU A 212 -10.29 -20.26 -16.00
C LEU A 212 -10.51 -19.55 -14.67
N ALA A 213 -9.44 -19.35 -13.87
CA ALA A 213 -9.49 -18.75 -12.55
C ALA A 213 -9.73 -17.23 -12.61
N ILE A 214 -10.49 -16.78 -11.62
CA ILE A 214 -10.68 -15.37 -11.26
C ILE A 214 -10.69 -15.24 -9.73
N GLY A 215 -10.07 -14.19 -9.22
CA GLY A 215 -10.02 -13.87 -7.80
C GLY A 215 -9.70 -12.38 -7.62
N TYR A 216 -9.21 -12.02 -6.44
CA TYR A 216 -8.75 -10.67 -6.12
C TYR A 216 -7.55 -10.74 -5.15
N CYS A 217 -6.66 -9.76 -5.24
CA CYS A 217 -5.52 -9.66 -4.33
C CYS A 217 -5.13 -8.20 -4.10
N ASN A 218 -4.25 -7.99 -3.15
CA ASN A 218 -3.59 -6.71 -2.97
C ASN A 218 -2.61 -6.43 -4.12
N PHE A 219 -2.45 -5.17 -4.53
CA PHE A 219 -1.53 -4.80 -5.63
C PHE A 219 -0.10 -5.27 -5.36
N SER A 220 0.37 -5.18 -4.12
CA SER A 220 1.70 -5.64 -3.70
C SER A 220 1.98 -7.12 -4.04
N PHE A 221 0.94 -7.94 -4.23
CA PHE A 221 1.07 -9.35 -4.61
C PHE A 221 0.78 -9.63 -6.09
N ALA A 222 0.16 -8.70 -6.81
CA ALA A 222 -0.05 -8.84 -8.25
C ALA A 222 1.20 -8.51 -9.08
N PHE A 223 2.23 -7.93 -8.45
CA PHE A 223 3.46 -7.47 -9.11
C PHE A 223 4.70 -8.01 -8.40
N GLU A 224 5.76 -8.30 -9.17
CA GLU A 224 7.02 -8.82 -8.65
C GLU A 224 7.77 -7.74 -7.85
N PRO A 225 8.19 -8.04 -6.62
CA PRO A 225 9.04 -7.15 -5.86
C PRO A 225 10.34 -6.86 -6.61
N GLY A 226 10.76 -5.61 -6.66
CA GLY A 226 12.02 -5.19 -7.27
C GLY A 226 11.91 -4.80 -8.75
N THR A 227 11.31 -5.62 -9.62
CA THR A 227 11.07 -5.24 -11.03
C THR A 227 9.82 -4.39 -11.18
N GLY A 228 8.82 -4.67 -10.37
CA GLY A 228 7.50 -4.05 -10.43
C GLY A 228 6.65 -4.52 -11.62
N ASP A 229 7.10 -5.53 -12.34
CA ASP A 229 6.33 -6.16 -13.41
C ASP A 229 5.24 -7.06 -12.82
N ARG A 230 4.24 -7.40 -13.61
CA ARG A 230 3.21 -8.32 -13.16
C ARG A 230 3.81 -9.70 -12.84
N VAL A 231 3.29 -10.31 -11.78
CA VAL A 231 3.61 -11.71 -11.46
C VAL A 231 3.27 -12.60 -12.67
N LYS A 232 4.16 -13.55 -12.98
CA LYS A 232 4.00 -14.46 -14.10
C LYS A 232 2.63 -15.14 -14.07
N ASP A 233 2.00 -15.26 -15.23
CA ASP A 233 0.67 -15.87 -15.42
C ASP A 233 -0.47 -15.22 -14.63
N VAL A 234 -0.28 -13.99 -14.09
CA VAL A 234 -1.31 -13.19 -13.42
C VAL A 234 -1.58 -11.94 -14.25
N GLN A 235 -2.85 -11.62 -14.43
CA GLN A 235 -3.32 -10.43 -15.12
C GLN A 235 -4.32 -9.69 -14.21
N VAL A 236 -4.11 -8.40 -13.98
CA VAL A 236 -5.12 -7.52 -13.38
C VAL A 236 -6.28 -7.40 -14.37
N LEU A 237 -7.48 -7.68 -13.90
CA LEU A 237 -8.69 -7.64 -14.70
C LEU A 237 -9.19 -6.19 -14.78
N PRO A 238 -9.45 -5.63 -15.97
CA PRO A 238 -10.09 -4.34 -16.11
C PRO A 238 -11.57 -4.41 -15.70
N ILE A 239 -12.05 -3.37 -15.06
CA ILE A 239 -13.46 -3.21 -14.67
C ILE A 239 -14.08 -2.17 -15.59
N ASP A 240 -15.10 -2.56 -16.33
CA ASP A 240 -15.92 -1.68 -17.16
C ASP A 240 -16.88 -0.90 -16.24
N LEU A 241 -16.48 0.32 -15.83
CA LEU A 241 -17.14 1.11 -14.80
C LEU A 241 -18.32 1.94 -15.35
N ASP A 242 -18.28 2.31 -16.63
CA ASP A 242 -19.28 3.13 -17.31
C ASP A 242 -20.20 2.33 -18.25
N PHE A 243 -19.98 1.00 -18.33
CA PHE A 243 -20.82 0.04 -19.07
C PHE A 243 -20.81 0.22 -20.59
N ASP A 244 -19.80 0.85 -21.14
CA ASP A 244 -19.68 1.11 -22.57
C ASP A 244 -19.02 -0.06 -23.34
N LYS A 245 -18.53 -1.10 -22.61
CA LYS A 245 -17.85 -2.31 -23.13
C LYS A 245 -16.52 -2.02 -23.80
N THR A 246 -15.89 -0.91 -23.46
CA THR A 246 -14.54 -0.56 -23.86
C THR A 246 -13.73 -0.16 -22.63
N ILE A 247 -12.43 -0.30 -22.67
CA ILE A 247 -11.57 0.02 -21.52
C ILE A 247 -10.88 1.35 -21.76
N ASP A 248 -11.29 2.36 -20.97
CA ASP A 248 -10.71 3.69 -20.99
C ASP A 248 -9.51 3.83 -20.03
N ARG A 249 -8.99 5.07 -19.90
CA ARG A 249 -7.83 5.35 -19.03
C ARG A 249 -8.04 5.04 -17.55
N LYS A 250 -9.28 5.05 -17.05
CA LYS A 250 -9.61 4.79 -15.64
C LYS A 250 -9.80 3.30 -15.36
N GLU A 251 -9.91 2.52 -16.40
CA GLU A 251 -10.22 1.09 -16.37
C GLU A 251 -9.06 0.22 -16.84
N VAL A 252 -8.02 0.86 -17.43
CA VAL A 252 -6.84 0.17 -17.97
C VAL A 252 -6.16 -0.69 -16.92
N PRO A 253 -5.96 -1.99 -17.20
CA PRO A 253 -5.18 -2.84 -16.32
C PRO A 253 -3.73 -2.34 -16.30
N PHE A 254 -3.22 -2.13 -15.12
CA PHE A 254 -1.86 -1.62 -14.95
C PHE A 254 -0.83 -2.64 -15.43
N SER A 255 0.10 -2.22 -16.27
CA SER A 255 1.15 -3.09 -16.81
C SER A 255 2.31 -3.30 -15.83
N ASN A 256 2.45 -2.42 -14.83
CA ASN A 256 3.43 -2.55 -13.75
C ASN A 256 2.96 -1.77 -12.51
N ILE A 257 3.62 -2.04 -11.39
CA ILE A 257 3.27 -1.45 -10.09
C ILE A 257 3.37 0.09 -10.09
N LYS A 258 4.33 0.69 -10.80
CA LYS A 258 4.49 2.15 -10.86
C LYS A 258 3.28 2.82 -11.50
N LYS A 259 2.72 2.20 -12.56
CA LYS A 259 1.49 2.69 -13.19
C LYS A 259 0.28 2.48 -12.28
N ALA A 260 0.22 1.36 -11.56
CA ALA A 260 -0.81 1.09 -10.56
C ALA A 260 -0.80 2.17 -9.45
N HIS A 261 0.35 2.43 -8.84
CA HIS A 261 0.50 3.49 -7.82
C HIS A 261 0.13 4.87 -8.36
N ARG A 262 0.57 5.19 -9.58
CA ARG A 262 0.17 6.45 -10.23
C ARG A 262 -1.34 6.54 -10.46
N GLY A 263 -1.99 5.42 -10.82
CA GLY A 263 -3.45 5.33 -10.95
C GLY A 263 -4.17 5.58 -9.63
N LEU A 264 -3.68 4.99 -8.53
CA LEU A 264 -4.17 5.26 -7.18
C LEU A 264 -3.99 6.74 -6.79
N TRP A 265 -2.82 7.29 -7.06
CA TRP A 265 -2.45 8.67 -6.72
C TRP A 265 -3.30 9.71 -7.46
N LEU A 266 -3.57 9.47 -8.74
CA LEU A 266 -4.37 10.35 -9.61
C LEU A 266 -5.89 10.14 -9.46
N GLY A 267 -6.32 9.13 -8.68
CA GLY A 267 -7.73 8.78 -8.52
C GLY A 267 -8.35 8.15 -9.78
N TYR A 268 -7.54 7.55 -10.64
CA TYR A 268 -8.02 6.79 -11.81
C TYR A 268 -8.49 5.39 -11.43
N TYR A 269 -8.05 4.87 -10.30
CA TYR A 269 -8.54 3.61 -9.78
C TYR A 269 -9.71 3.86 -8.82
N PRO A 270 -10.73 2.97 -8.76
CA PRO A 270 -11.89 3.16 -7.88
C PRO A 270 -11.48 3.39 -6.42
N LYS A 271 -11.99 4.48 -5.83
CA LYS A 271 -11.63 4.84 -4.45
C LYS A 271 -12.00 3.77 -3.44
N ASN A 272 -13.11 3.06 -3.66
CA ASN A 272 -13.58 1.96 -2.82
C ASN A 272 -12.81 0.64 -3.02
N LEU A 273 -11.90 0.59 -3.98
CA LEU A 273 -10.86 -0.45 -4.10
C LEU A 273 -9.49 0.01 -3.59
N THR A 274 -9.42 1.21 -3.00
CA THR A 274 -8.20 1.78 -2.43
C THR A 274 -8.39 1.93 -0.93
N ARG A 275 -7.37 1.58 -0.15
CA ARG A 275 -7.38 1.72 1.30
C ARG A 275 -6.09 2.33 1.83
N GLU A 276 -6.18 2.94 2.98
CA GLU A 276 -5.01 3.29 3.78
C GLU A 276 -4.59 2.07 4.60
N LEU A 277 -3.28 1.92 4.72
CA LEU A 277 -2.65 0.97 5.61
C LEU A 277 -2.13 1.75 6.81
N THR A 278 -2.48 1.31 8.01
CA THR A 278 -2.22 2.06 9.23
C THR A 278 -1.48 1.22 10.27
N LEU A 279 -0.70 1.89 11.11
CA LEU A 279 -0.25 1.35 12.39
C LEU A 279 -1.15 1.92 13.48
N GLY A 280 -1.68 1.05 14.34
CA GLY A 280 -2.55 1.41 15.45
C GLY A 280 -1.90 1.17 16.80
N SER A 281 -2.32 1.90 17.85
CA SER A 281 -1.95 1.69 19.24
C SER A 281 -3.11 2.05 20.18
N ILE A 282 -3.07 1.60 21.43
CA ILE A 282 -4.00 2.07 22.47
C ILE A 282 -3.62 3.49 22.86
N GLY A 283 -4.43 4.47 22.48
CA GLY A 283 -4.09 5.88 22.59
C GLY A 283 -2.85 6.24 21.78
N LYS A 284 -2.48 7.51 21.79
CA LYS A 284 -1.24 7.97 21.15
C LYS A 284 -0.02 7.40 21.88
N PRO A 285 0.97 6.78 21.19
CA PRO A 285 2.17 6.24 21.82
C PRO A 285 2.96 7.32 22.55
N THR A 286 3.55 6.94 23.68
CA THR A 286 4.45 7.80 24.47
C THR A 286 5.84 7.18 24.63
N ASP A 287 6.02 5.91 24.29
CA ASP A 287 7.32 5.23 24.33
C ASP A 287 8.27 5.82 23.28
N PRO A 288 9.49 6.26 23.67
CA PRO A 288 10.43 6.90 22.76
C PRO A 288 10.86 6.02 21.59
N ALA A 289 11.00 4.69 21.79
CA ALA A 289 11.41 3.77 20.72
C ALA A 289 10.28 3.60 19.69
N ILE A 290 9.04 3.52 20.16
CA ILE A 290 7.86 3.43 19.28
C ILE A 290 7.67 4.76 18.51
N LEU A 291 7.74 5.91 19.20
CA LEU A 291 7.62 7.22 18.54
C LEU A 291 8.68 7.41 17.47
N GLU A 292 9.94 7.05 17.75
CA GLU A 292 11.00 7.16 16.74
C GLU A 292 10.84 6.17 15.58
N PHE A 293 10.35 4.95 15.87
CA PHE A 293 10.01 4.00 14.80
C PHE A 293 8.90 4.53 13.89
N LEU A 294 7.85 5.12 14.45
CA LEU A 294 6.76 5.73 13.68
C LEU A 294 7.25 6.96 12.89
N ASN A 295 8.10 7.78 13.49
CA ASN A 295 8.76 8.89 12.80
C ASN A 295 9.64 8.40 11.63
N TYR A 296 10.45 7.36 11.87
CA TYR A 296 11.24 6.71 10.82
C TYR A 296 10.36 6.18 9.68
N ALA A 297 9.27 5.49 10.01
CA ALA A 297 8.34 4.94 9.00
C ALA A 297 7.74 6.04 8.10
N LEU A 298 7.50 7.24 8.65
CA LEU A 298 6.95 8.39 7.91
C LEU A 298 8.02 9.26 7.21
N THR A 299 9.30 9.03 7.48
CA THR A 299 10.40 9.83 6.92
C THR A 299 11.33 8.95 6.07
N GLU A 300 12.47 8.52 6.60
CA GLU A 300 13.44 7.70 5.86
C GLU A 300 12.85 6.38 5.37
N GLY A 301 11.92 5.79 6.14
CA GLY A 301 11.22 4.55 5.80
C GLY A 301 10.33 4.65 4.56
N GLN A 302 9.86 5.86 4.20
CA GLN A 302 9.02 6.05 3.00
C GLN A 302 9.75 5.63 1.71
N ALA A 303 11.07 5.71 1.65
CA ALA A 303 11.85 5.22 0.51
C ALA A 303 11.67 3.70 0.23
N ALA A 304 11.27 2.93 1.24
CA ALA A 304 10.99 1.50 1.10
C ALA A 304 9.58 1.18 0.60
N VAL A 305 8.62 2.12 0.70
CA VAL A 305 7.20 1.88 0.41
C VAL A 305 7.00 1.39 -1.02
N ALA A 306 7.48 2.14 -2.01
CA ALA A 306 7.33 1.76 -3.42
C ALA A 306 8.09 0.47 -3.76
N SER A 307 9.27 0.23 -3.15
CA SER A 307 10.07 -0.97 -3.41
C SER A 307 9.48 -2.25 -2.81
N THR A 308 8.59 -2.12 -1.82
CA THR A 308 7.85 -3.23 -1.23
C THR A 308 6.45 -3.43 -1.84
N GLY A 309 6.14 -2.69 -2.92
CA GLY A 309 4.91 -2.87 -3.67
C GLY A 309 3.73 -2.01 -3.21
N PHE A 310 3.95 -1.06 -2.28
CA PHE A 310 2.90 -0.19 -1.76
C PHE A 310 2.93 1.20 -2.40
N CYS A 311 1.83 1.91 -2.33
CA CYS A 311 1.73 3.29 -2.78
C CYS A 311 2.09 4.24 -1.63
N GLU A 312 3.01 5.15 -1.89
CA GLU A 312 3.44 6.19 -0.95
C GLU A 312 2.28 7.12 -0.59
N LEU A 313 2.31 7.66 0.62
CA LEU A 313 1.45 8.77 1.01
C LEU A 313 1.93 10.05 0.32
N ASN A 314 1.01 10.97 0.02
CA ASN A 314 1.44 12.28 -0.46
C ASN A 314 1.98 13.15 0.70
N ASP A 315 2.73 14.21 0.35
CA ASP A 315 3.40 15.09 1.32
C ASP A 315 2.45 15.70 2.37
N VAL A 316 1.20 15.98 1.98
CA VAL A 316 0.18 16.53 2.90
C VAL A 316 -0.20 15.50 3.96
N TYR A 317 -0.41 14.24 3.56
CA TYR A 317 -0.69 13.15 4.49
C TYR A 317 0.49 12.89 5.42
N ILE A 318 1.72 12.82 4.88
CA ILE A 318 2.94 12.63 5.69
C ILE A 318 3.08 13.75 6.71
N LYS A 319 2.90 15.00 6.30
CA LYS A 319 2.97 16.16 7.20
C LYS A 319 1.92 16.08 8.32
N ASN A 320 0.69 15.70 7.99
CA ASN A 320 -0.39 15.55 8.98
C ASN A 320 -0.08 14.40 9.94
N ALA A 321 0.39 13.26 9.43
CA ALA A 321 0.80 12.12 10.24
C ALA A 321 1.95 12.47 11.19
N LEU A 322 3.00 13.16 10.71
CA LEU A 322 4.11 13.64 11.55
C LEU A 322 3.64 14.64 12.63
N ASN A 323 2.67 15.50 12.30
CA ASN A 323 2.09 16.42 13.28
C ASN A 323 1.27 15.69 14.36
N SER A 324 0.63 14.58 14.02
CA SER A 324 -0.11 13.76 15.00
C SER A 324 0.81 13.02 15.99
N LEU A 325 2.10 12.84 15.64
CA LEU A 325 3.12 12.27 16.54
C LEU A 325 3.62 13.26 17.61
N LYS A 326 3.53 14.57 17.35
CA LYS A 326 3.90 15.62 18.32
C LYS A 326 2.82 15.78 19.39
#